data_52ca528ffc49ca10b259b19ebd05c67d
#
_entry.id   52ca528ffc49ca10b259b19ebd05c67d
#
_cell.length_a   1.000
_cell.length_b   1.000
_cell.length_c   1.000
_cell.angle_alpha   90.00
_cell.angle_beta   90.00
_cell.angle_gamma   90.00
#
_symmetry.space_group_name_H-M   'P 1'
#
loop_
_entity.id
_entity.type
_entity.pdbx_description
1 polymer ?
#
loop_
_entity_poly.entity_id
_entity_poly.type
_entity_poly.pdbx_seq_one_letter_code
_entity_poly.pdbx_strand_id
1 'polypeptide(L)'
;MARIGIYGGSFNPPHLGHIFAARKARQLLGLDKILLIPAAIPPHKAVAEGSPDGETRFALTQLAIAGETGMEVSRIELDRPGPSYTVDTLRKLRECYPQDELYLLMGTDMFLSFFQWREPETIAKLAVPVCMARVRADSTLSEQLLAQRAKMKAAFGVRPIVLQNDCLEISSTEARRLLFFGIADEVLHPDVLAMIERERLYGVGGAYHALPFADLRRVSLSLHKEKRRAHAQGVSDTAVLLAKKYGADETDAARAGILHDITKALSPAQQQKLVDHWKLPVSPFEYAQAKLLHAKTGAALARDVFGADDEIYLSLIHISEPTRHL
;
A
#
# COMPACT_ATOMS: atom_id res chain seq x y z
N MET A 1 35.31 -8.44 -1.13
CA MET A 1 34.35 -8.12 -0.05
C MET A 1 33.28 -7.26 -0.66
N ALA A 2 32.14 -7.88 -0.97
CA ALA A 2 31.03 -7.18 -1.61
C ALA A 2 30.15 -6.47 -0.57
N ARG A 3 29.43 -5.44 -1.01
CA ARG A 3 28.46 -4.70 -0.20
C ARG A 3 27.05 -5.08 -0.64
N ILE A 4 26.33 -5.81 0.20
CA ILE A 4 25.05 -6.42 -0.16
C ILE A 4 23.92 -5.77 0.63
N GLY A 5 22.95 -5.18 -0.06
CA GLY A 5 21.69 -4.69 0.52
C GLY A 5 20.71 -5.84 0.75
N ILE A 6 20.11 -5.88 1.93
CA ILE A 6 19.09 -6.87 2.32
C ILE A 6 17.78 -6.11 2.49
N TYR A 7 16.83 -6.34 1.60
CA TYR A 7 15.54 -5.66 1.62
C TYR A 7 14.40 -6.67 1.79
N GLY A 8 14.08 -6.95 3.05
CA GLY A 8 12.93 -7.79 3.42
C GLY A 8 11.62 -7.04 3.36
N GLY A 9 10.56 -7.72 2.97
CA GLY A 9 9.23 -7.14 2.93
C GLY A 9 8.14 -8.14 2.57
N SER A 10 6.88 -7.78 2.80
CA SER A 10 5.76 -8.61 2.33
C SER A 10 5.60 -8.58 0.82
N PHE A 11 6.00 -7.47 0.16
CA PHE A 11 5.82 -7.22 -1.28
C PHE A 11 4.42 -7.62 -1.77
N ASN A 12 3.40 -6.99 -1.21
CA ASN A 12 2.01 -7.44 -1.33
C ASN A 12 1.06 -6.35 -1.89
N PRO A 13 1.14 -6.00 -3.20
CA PRO A 13 2.15 -6.36 -4.18
C PRO A 13 3.46 -5.56 -4.04
N PRO A 14 4.55 -5.99 -4.72
CA PRO A 14 5.68 -5.12 -4.98
C PRO A 14 5.23 -3.96 -5.88
N HIS A 15 5.75 -2.76 -5.62
CA HIS A 15 5.37 -1.55 -6.34
C HIS A 15 6.59 -0.68 -6.64
N LEU A 16 6.46 0.27 -7.55
CA LEU A 16 7.57 1.13 -7.99
C LEU A 16 8.26 1.85 -6.83
N GLY A 17 7.54 2.18 -5.75
CA GLY A 17 8.14 2.75 -4.55
C GLY A 17 9.19 1.85 -3.89
N HIS A 18 8.99 0.51 -3.90
CA HIS A 18 10.02 -0.42 -3.41
C HIS A 18 11.26 -0.40 -4.30
N ILE A 19 11.05 -0.42 -5.62
CA ILE A 19 12.15 -0.47 -6.60
C ILE A 19 12.96 0.83 -6.59
N PHE A 20 12.29 1.99 -6.55
CA PHE A 20 12.94 3.28 -6.42
C PHE A 20 13.77 3.37 -5.13
N ALA A 21 13.21 2.94 -4.00
CA ALA A 21 13.92 2.95 -2.73
C ALA A 21 15.17 2.07 -2.77
N ALA A 22 15.06 0.86 -3.32
CA ALA A 22 16.17 -0.06 -3.49
C ALA A 22 17.24 0.52 -4.42
N ARG A 23 16.85 1.00 -5.61
CA ARG A 23 17.78 1.63 -6.57
C ARG A 23 18.56 2.79 -5.95
N LYS A 24 17.87 3.67 -5.23
CA LYS A 24 18.47 4.82 -4.57
C LYS A 24 19.42 4.40 -3.44
N ALA A 25 19.04 3.42 -2.62
CA ALA A 25 19.90 2.88 -1.58
C ALA A 25 21.18 2.25 -2.19
N ARG A 26 21.04 1.47 -3.27
CA ARG A 26 22.17 0.89 -3.99
C ARG A 26 23.14 1.96 -4.47
N GLN A 27 22.64 3.02 -5.08
CA GLN A 27 23.44 4.14 -5.61
C GLN A 27 24.14 4.92 -4.50
N LEU A 28 23.40 5.31 -3.44
CA LEU A 28 23.94 6.17 -2.37
C LEU A 28 24.94 5.44 -1.48
N LEU A 29 24.76 4.15 -1.27
CA LEU A 29 25.65 3.33 -0.44
C LEU A 29 26.73 2.62 -1.26
N GLY A 30 26.72 2.70 -2.60
CA GLY A 30 27.64 1.95 -3.45
C GLY A 30 27.51 0.45 -3.24
N LEU A 31 26.28 -0.09 -3.18
CA LEU A 31 26.06 -1.52 -3.00
C LEU A 31 26.28 -2.25 -4.32
N ASP A 32 26.99 -3.36 -4.26
CA ASP A 32 27.21 -4.21 -5.44
C ASP A 32 25.90 -4.83 -5.90
N LYS A 33 25.10 -5.32 -4.92
CA LYS A 33 23.77 -5.84 -5.18
C LYS A 33 22.79 -5.62 -4.03
N ILE A 34 21.49 -5.78 -4.34
CA ILE A 34 20.40 -5.84 -3.36
C ILE A 34 19.65 -7.15 -3.50
N LEU A 35 19.45 -7.84 -2.39
CA LEU A 35 18.58 -9.00 -2.27
C LEU A 35 17.20 -8.54 -1.78
N LEU A 36 16.18 -8.61 -2.65
CA LEU A 36 14.79 -8.45 -2.23
C LEU A 36 14.30 -9.80 -1.69
N ILE A 37 13.77 -9.81 -0.47
CA ILE A 37 13.40 -11.04 0.24
C ILE A 37 11.92 -10.99 0.59
N PRO A 38 11.04 -11.60 -0.23
CA PRO A 38 9.63 -11.74 0.11
C PRO A 38 9.44 -12.62 1.34
N ALA A 39 8.78 -12.06 2.37
CA ALA A 39 8.49 -12.80 3.59
C ALA A 39 7.51 -13.95 3.33
N ALA A 40 7.84 -15.16 3.79
CA ALA A 40 6.92 -16.30 3.74
C ALA A 40 5.71 -16.02 4.65
N ILE A 41 5.96 -15.85 5.93
CA ILE A 41 4.95 -15.51 6.96
C ILE A 41 5.48 -14.29 7.73
N PRO A 42 4.99 -13.07 7.43
CA PRO A 42 5.43 -11.87 8.16
C PRO A 42 5.10 -11.95 9.66
N PRO A 43 6.08 -11.78 10.58
CA PRO A 43 5.84 -11.97 12.01
C PRO A 43 5.07 -10.82 12.68
N HIS A 44 5.10 -9.63 12.09
CA HIS A 44 4.56 -8.41 12.72
C HIS A 44 3.26 -7.91 12.12
N LYS A 45 2.83 -8.48 11.00
CA LYS A 45 1.62 -8.02 10.30
C LYS A 45 0.95 -9.18 9.60
N ALA A 46 -0.30 -9.44 9.97
CA ALA A 46 -1.12 -10.36 9.21
C ALA A 46 -1.18 -9.91 7.73
N VAL A 47 -1.02 -10.85 6.83
CA VAL A 47 -1.23 -10.60 5.39
C VAL A 47 -2.69 -10.24 5.19
N ALA A 48 -2.97 -9.20 4.40
CA ALA A 48 -4.35 -8.77 4.16
C ALA A 48 -5.16 -9.93 3.56
N GLU A 49 -6.43 -10.04 3.94
CA GLU A 49 -7.34 -11.03 3.36
C GLU A 49 -7.35 -10.94 1.83
N GLY A 50 -7.37 -12.07 1.13
CA GLY A 50 -7.31 -12.12 -0.33
C GLY A 50 -5.90 -11.85 -0.92
N SER A 51 -4.88 -11.78 -0.08
CA SER A 51 -3.49 -11.67 -0.57
C SER A 51 -2.99 -13.01 -1.09
N PRO A 52 -2.19 -13.01 -2.17
CA PRO A 52 -1.57 -14.21 -2.69
C PRO A 52 -0.54 -14.81 -1.71
N ASP A 53 -0.23 -16.07 -1.89
CA ASP A 53 0.77 -16.79 -1.13
C ASP A 53 2.21 -16.26 -1.34
N GLY A 54 3.17 -16.85 -0.63
CA GLY A 54 4.57 -16.43 -0.69
C GLY A 54 5.18 -16.64 -2.07
N GLU A 55 4.84 -17.75 -2.75
CA GLU A 55 5.37 -18.09 -4.07
C GLU A 55 4.89 -17.11 -5.13
N THR A 56 3.62 -16.79 -5.13
CA THR A 56 3.04 -15.78 -6.02
C THR A 56 3.67 -14.41 -5.78
N ARG A 57 3.87 -14.00 -4.51
CA ARG A 57 4.53 -12.73 -4.17
C ARG A 57 6.01 -12.70 -4.57
N PHE A 58 6.67 -13.85 -4.52
CA PHE A 58 8.03 -14.02 -5.05
C PHE A 58 8.05 -13.79 -6.57
N ALA A 59 7.18 -14.46 -7.33
CA ALA A 59 7.06 -14.29 -8.78
C ALA A 59 6.75 -12.83 -9.16
N LEU A 60 5.80 -12.17 -8.47
CA LEU A 60 5.51 -10.74 -8.66
C LEU A 60 6.75 -9.88 -8.38
N THR A 61 7.56 -10.22 -7.36
CA THR A 61 8.77 -9.46 -7.03
C THR A 61 9.85 -9.63 -8.11
N GLN A 62 9.97 -10.83 -8.70
CA GLN A 62 10.85 -11.04 -9.86
C GLN A 62 10.46 -10.18 -11.05
N LEU A 63 9.16 -10.11 -11.37
CA LEU A 63 8.65 -9.24 -12.43
C LEU A 63 8.89 -7.75 -12.11
N ALA A 64 8.74 -7.33 -10.86
CA ALA A 64 8.93 -5.95 -10.45
C ALA A 64 10.37 -5.45 -10.62
N ILE A 65 11.36 -6.33 -10.56
CA ILE A 65 12.79 -5.99 -10.77
C ILE A 65 13.29 -6.36 -12.17
N ALA A 66 12.41 -6.76 -13.08
CA ALA A 66 12.82 -7.08 -14.44
C ALA A 66 13.53 -5.87 -15.07
N GLY A 67 14.74 -6.09 -15.58
CA GLY A 67 15.60 -5.02 -16.14
C GLY A 67 16.40 -4.20 -15.11
N GLU A 68 16.23 -4.43 -13.80
CA GLU A 68 17.04 -3.75 -12.77
C GLU A 68 18.39 -4.43 -12.58
N THR A 69 19.46 -3.69 -12.88
CA THR A 69 20.84 -4.19 -12.67
C THR A 69 21.20 -4.21 -11.19
N GLY A 70 21.77 -5.31 -10.71
CA GLY A 70 22.22 -5.46 -9.33
C GLY A 70 21.07 -5.61 -8.33
N MET A 71 19.89 -6.07 -8.78
CA MET A 71 18.81 -6.51 -7.91
C MET A 71 18.52 -7.99 -8.18
N GLU A 72 18.34 -8.74 -7.11
CA GLU A 72 18.04 -10.17 -7.13
C GLU A 72 16.90 -10.46 -6.13
N VAL A 73 16.03 -11.42 -6.44
CA VAL A 73 15.02 -11.90 -5.49
C VAL A 73 15.52 -13.19 -4.84
N SER A 74 15.52 -13.23 -3.51
CA SER A 74 15.98 -14.39 -2.75
C SER A 74 14.82 -15.16 -2.13
N ARG A 75 14.85 -16.48 -2.24
CA ARG A 75 13.87 -17.41 -1.67
C ARG A 75 14.14 -17.78 -0.20
N ILE A 76 15.18 -17.25 0.40
CA ILE A 76 15.73 -17.68 1.69
C ILE A 76 14.70 -17.77 2.84
N GLU A 77 13.62 -16.97 2.79
CA GLU A 77 12.53 -17.03 3.75
C GLU A 77 11.41 -17.99 3.33
N LEU A 78 11.19 -18.18 2.04
CA LEU A 78 10.22 -19.14 1.51
C LEU A 78 10.68 -20.60 1.70
N ASP A 79 11.98 -20.84 1.59
CA ASP A 79 12.58 -22.15 1.77
C ASP A 79 12.73 -22.57 3.24
N ARG A 80 12.35 -21.69 4.17
CA ARG A 80 12.40 -21.94 5.60
C ARG A 80 10.98 -22.02 6.21
N PRO A 81 10.66 -23.06 7.00
CA PRO A 81 9.37 -23.14 7.67
C PRO A 81 9.25 -22.10 8.79
N GLY A 82 8.02 -21.67 9.06
CA GLY A 82 7.66 -20.79 10.15
C GLY A 82 7.77 -19.29 9.84
N PRO A 83 7.65 -18.44 10.88
CA PRO A 83 7.67 -16.99 10.73
C PRO A 83 9.01 -16.44 10.21
N SER A 84 8.95 -15.44 9.35
CA SER A 84 10.09 -14.80 8.70
C SER A 84 10.78 -13.79 9.62
N TYR A 85 11.45 -14.26 10.68
CA TYR A 85 12.22 -13.38 11.56
C TYR A 85 13.53 -12.94 10.89
N THR A 86 13.78 -11.63 10.87
CA THR A 86 14.96 -11.02 10.25
C THR A 86 16.28 -11.55 10.80
N VAL A 87 16.36 -11.85 12.11
CA VAL A 87 17.57 -12.39 12.72
C VAL A 87 17.96 -13.74 12.12
N ASP A 88 16.98 -14.61 11.88
CA ASP A 88 17.22 -15.94 11.31
C ASP A 88 17.65 -15.84 9.84
N THR A 89 17.04 -14.89 9.11
CA THR A 89 17.40 -14.58 7.72
C THR A 89 18.84 -14.06 7.63
N LEU A 90 19.23 -13.13 8.50
CA LEU A 90 20.58 -12.58 8.51
C LEU A 90 21.64 -13.61 8.94
N ARG A 91 21.32 -14.50 9.89
CA ARG A 91 22.22 -15.63 10.24
C ARG A 91 22.49 -16.50 9.01
N LYS A 92 21.43 -16.86 8.28
CA LYS A 92 21.58 -17.67 7.08
C LYS A 92 22.34 -16.95 5.97
N LEU A 93 22.07 -15.65 5.77
CA LEU A 93 22.83 -14.83 4.81
C LEU A 93 24.30 -14.72 5.22
N ARG A 94 24.63 -14.65 6.51
CA ARG A 94 26.01 -14.62 6.97
C ARG A 94 26.78 -15.93 6.67
N GLU A 95 26.08 -17.06 6.68
CA GLU A 95 26.66 -18.33 6.21
C GLU A 95 26.98 -18.31 4.71
N CYS A 96 26.06 -17.72 3.90
CA CYS A 96 26.25 -17.62 2.44
C CYS A 96 27.30 -16.55 2.04
N TYR A 97 27.41 -15.48 2.83
CA TYR A 97 28.26 -14.31 2.58
C TYR A 97 29.16 -13.99 3.79
N PRO A 98 30.08 -14.90 4.16
CA PRO A 98 30.83 -14.77 5.42
C PRO A 98 31.78 -13.56 5.47
N GLN A 99 32.27 -13.11 4.33
CA GLN A 99 33.25 -12.01 4.21
C GLN A 99 32.65 -10.68 3.71
N ASP A 100 31.36 -10.67 3.31
CA ASP A 100 30.74 -9.51 2.70
C ASP A 100 30.08 -8.58 3.73
N GLU A 101 29.93 -7.32 3.40
CA GLU A 101 29.20 -6.36 4.23
C GLU A 101 27.70 -6.43 3.92
N LEU A 102 26.89 -6.71 4.93
CA LEU A 102 25.45 -6.75 4.82
C LEU A 102 24.83 -5.43 5.31
N TYR A 103 23.93 -4.87 4.53
CA TYR A 103 23.18 -3.64 4.83
C TYR A 103 21.69 -3.95 4.89
N LEU A 104 21.08 -3.88 6.08
CA LEU A 104 19.67 -4.14 6.27
C LEU A 104 18.85 -2.89 5.94
N LEU A 105 18.20 -2.90 4.77
CA LEU A 105 17.38 -1.79 4.27
C LEU A 105 15.97 -1.87 4.85
N MET A 106 15.50 -0.80 5.49
CA MET A 106 14.17 -0.75 6.10
C MET A 106 13.53 0.62 5.97
N GLY A 107 12.20 0.65 5.91
CA GLY A 107 11.43 1.90 5.93
C GLY A 107 11.45 2.55 7.33
N THR A 108 10.99 3.80 7.38
CA THR A 108 10.95 4.63 8.60
C THR A 108 10.28 3.94 9.78
N ASP A 109 9.09 3.38 9.59
CA ASP A 109 8.33 2.73 10.67
C ASP A 109 9.08 1.53 11.27
N MET A 110 9.71 0.74 10.41
CA MET A 110 10.52 -0.41 10.80
C MET A 110 11.78 0.02 11.55
N PHE A 111 12.42 1.10 11.13
CA PHE A 111 13.58 1.66 11.81
C PHE A 111 13.23 2.20 13.21
N LEU A 112 12.12 2.92 13.33
CA LEU A 112 11.66 3.45 14.62
C LEU A 112 11.23 2.35 15.59
N SER A 113 10.66 1.24 15.07
CA SER A 113 10.25 0.09 15.89
C SER A 113 11.36 -0.96 16.11
N PHE A 114 12.59 -0.74 15.68
CA PHE A 114 13.67 -1.72 15.64
C PHE A 114 13.95 -2.42 16.99
N PHE A 115 13.82 -1.71 18.11
CA PHE A 115 14.00 -2.30 19.44
C PHE A 115 12.92 -3.32 19.84
N GLN A 116 11.80 -3.36 19.12
CA GLN A 116 10.73 -4.33 19.34
C GLN A 116 10.93 -5.62 18.55
N TRP A 117 11.96 -5.67 17.68
CA TRP A 117 12.24 -6.84 16.86
C TRP A 117 12.84 -7.95 17.70
N ARG A 118 12.75 -9.19 17.22
CA ARG A 118 13.40 -10.33 17.87
C ARG A 118 14.91 -10.20 17.75
N GLU A 119 15.62 -10.19 18.87
CA GLU A 119 17.07 -10.08 18.97
C GLU A 119 17.67 -8.86 18.21
N PRO A 120 17.26 -7.64 18.52
CA PRO A 120 17.67 -6.44 17.76
C PRO A 120 19.17 -6.19 17.82
N GLU A 121 19.84 -6.53 18.93
CA GLU A 121 21.29 -6.44 19.06
C GLU A 121 22.01 -7.38 18.09
N THR A 122 21.56 -8.64 18.00
CA THR A 122 22.11 -9.62 17.05
C THR A 122 21.93 -9.14 15.60
N ILE A 123 20.75 -8.63 15.26
CA ILE A 123 20.49 -8.06 13.93
C ILE A 123 21.47 -6.93 13.61
N ALA A 124 21.66 -5.99 14.56
CA ALA A 124 22.53 -4.84 14.38
C ALA A 124 24.02 -5.21 14.23
N LYS A 125 24.45 -6.35 14.83
CA LYS A 125 25.81 -6.90 14.68
C LYS A 125 26.00 -7.67 13.37
N LEU A 126 24.95 -8.30 12.85
CA LEU A 126 25.00 -9.09 11.61
C LEU A 126 24.95 -8.23 10.34
N ALA A 127 24.26 -7.09 10.39
CA ALA A 127 24.12 -6.20 9.25
C ALA A 127 24.05 -4.73 9.70
N VAL A 128 24.55 -3.81 8.87
CA VAL A 128 24.43 -2.37 9.11
C VAL A 128 22.96 -1.95 8.93
N PRO A 129 22.28 -1.44 9.97
CA PRO A 129 20.92 -0.97 9.84
C PRO A 129 20.85 0.30 8.99
N VAL A 130 20.01 0.31 7.96
CA VAL A 130 19.82 1.45 7.06
C VAL A 130 18.34 1.83 7.02
N CYS A 131 18.03 3.05 7.46
CA CYS A 131 16.73 3.65 7.29
C CYS A 131 16.64 4.32 5.92
N MET A 132 15.73 3.89 5.08
CA MET A 132 15.33 4.58 3.85
C MET A 132 14.21 5.56 4.20
N ALA A 133 14.60 6.74 4.75
CA ALA A 133 13.64 7.73 5.19
C ALA A 133 12.91 8.35 3.99
N ARG A 134 11.59 8.39 4.06
CA ARG A 134 10.76 9.15 3.12
C ARG A 134 10.85 10.62 3.53
N VAL A 135 11.61 11.41 2.79
CA VAL A 135 11.84 12.80 3.13
C VAL A 135 10.84 13.70 2.39
N ARG A 136 9.69 13.93 2.98
CA ARG A 136 9.20 15.32 3.08
C ARG A 136 9.40 15.71 4.53
N ALA A 137 10.41 16.57 4.75
CA ALA A 137 10.90 16.92 6.07
C ALA A 137 9.80 17.54 6.95
N ASP A 138 9.13 16.69 7.70
CA ASP A 138 8.60 17.06 8.99
C ASP A 138 9.81 17.08 9.95
N SER A 139 10.11 18.24 10.54
CA SER A 139 11.22 18.40 11.49
C SER A 139 11.13 17.37 12.62
N THR A 140 9.93 17.06 13.06
CA THR A 140 9.62 16.07 14.11
C THR A 140 10.09 14.66 13.73
N LEU A 141 9.82 14.22 12.50
CA LEU A 141 10.26 12.90 12.05
C LEU A 141 11.79 12.82 11.92
N SER A 142 12.41 13.89 11.44
CA SER A 142 13.87 13.98 11.35
C SER A 142 14.53 13.88 12.73
N GLU A 143 13.99 14.56 13.74
CA GLU A 143 14.44 14.47 15.14
C GLU A 143 14.28 13.04 15.71
N GLN A 144 13.14 12.40 15.47
CA GLN A 144 12.89 11.02 15.88
C GLN A 144 13.90 10.03 15.27
N LEU A 145 14.22 10.19 13.99
CA LEU A 145 15.20 9.34 13.31
C LEU A 145 16.61 9.54 13.86
N LEU A 146 17.01 10.78 14.14
CA LEU A 146 18.30 11.07 14.75
C LEU A 146 18.40 10.52 16.18
N ALA A 147 17.33 10.67 16.97
CA ALA A 147 17.25 10.10 18.32
C ALA A 147 17.33 8.55 18.31
N GLN A 148 16.60 7.90 17.41
CA GLN A 148 16.64 6.46 17.24
C GLN A 148 18.03 5.97 16.81
N ARG A 149 18.70 6.67 15.88
CA ARG A 149 20.06 6.40 15.47
C ARG A 149 21.05 6.48 16.66
N ALA A 150 20.93 7.55 17.47
CA ALA A 150 21.76 7.73 18.66
C ALA A 150 21.52 6.62 19.68
N LYS A 151 20.27 6.24 19.93
CA LYS A 151 19.87 5.15 20.82
C LYS A 151 20.46 3.80 20.38
N MET A 152 20.38 3.47 19.08
CA MET A 152 20.96 2.24 18.53
C MET A 152 22.50 2.23 18.66
N LYS A 153 23.16 3.38 18.42
CA LYS A 153 24.60 3.52 18.60
C LYS A 153 25.00 3.28 20.07
N ALA A 154 24.27 3.86 21.01
CA ALA A 154 24.55 3.71 22.43
C ALA A 154 24.30 2.26 22.92
N ALA A 155 23.20 1.64 22.50
CA ALA A 155 22.80 0.32 22.97
C ALA A 155 23.61 -0.83 22.34
N PHE A 156 23.95 -0.73 21.05
CA PHE A 156 24.52 -1.84 20.28
C PHE A 156 25.94 -1.59 19.76
N GLY A 157 26.49 -0.37 19.94
CA GLY A 157 27.84 -0.01 19.45
C GLY A 157 27.93 0.13 17.92
N VAL A 158 26.80 0.11 17.20
CA VAL A 158 26.73 0.16 15.73
C VAL A 158 26.55 1.59 15.23
N ARG A 159 26.73 1.79 13.90
CA ARG A 159 26.52 3.08 13.25
C ARG A 159 25.39 2.99 12.20
N PRO A 160 24.12 3.09 12.62
CA PRO A 160 23.02 3.03 11.66
C PRO A 160 23.10 4.21 10.69
N ILE A 161 22.66 3.97 9.46
CA ILE A 161 22.61 4.97 8.38
C ILE A 161 21.17 5.43 8.20
N VAL A 162 20.95 6.72 8.07
CA VAL A 162 19.67 7.30 7.66
C VAL A 162 19.88 7.94 6.29
N LEU A 163 19.28 7.34 5.27
CA LEU A 163 19.29 7.88 3.92
C LEU A 163 18.11 8.81 3.74
N GLN A 164 18.38 10.00 3.24
CA GLN A 164 17.34 10.86 2.71
C GLN A 164 17.00 10.38 1.30
N ASN A 165 15.77 9.95 1.11
CA ASN A 165 15.36 9.31 -0.13
C ASN A 165 14.10 9.99 -0.69
N ASP A 166 14.23 10.65 -1.85
CA ASP A 166 13.10 11.19 -2.62
C ASP A 166 12.33 10.04 -3.27
N CYS A 167 11.68 9.22 -2.44
CA CYS A 167 10.94 8.05 -2.89
C CYS A 167 9.54 8.41 -3.35
N LEU A 168 9.04 7.64 -4.30
CA LEU A 168 7.62 7.59 -4.60
C LEU A 168 6.86 7.15 -3.33
N GLU A 169 6.04 8.05 -2.79
CA GLU A 169 5.23 7.80 -1.58
C GLU A 169 4.04 6.90 -1.94
N ILE A 170 4.28 5.60 -2.01
CA ILE A 170 3.26 4.58 -2.20
C ILE A 170 3.44 3.47 -1.18
N SER A 171 2.33 2.91 -0.71
CA SER A 171 2.32 1.69 0.10
C SER A 171 1.64 0.55 -0.65
N SER A 172 1.93 -0.70 -0.28
CA SER A 172 1.20 -1.85 -0.86
C SER A 172 -0.31 -1.77 -0.62
N THR A 173 -0.76 -1.16 0.48
CA THR A 173 -2.18 -0.89 0.73
C THR A 173 -2.76 0.10 -0.28
N GLU A 174 -2.02 1.14 -0.61
CA GLU A 174 -2.43 2.09 -1.65
C GLU A 174 -2.41 1.43 -3.04
N ALA A 175 -1.36 0.66 -3.37
CA ALA A 175 -1.30 -0.08 -4.62
C ALA A 175 -2.50 -1.03 -4.80
N ARG A 176 -2.92 -1.77 -3.75
CA ARG A 176 -4.13 -2.61 -3.80
C ARG A 176 -5.41 -1.79 -4.01
N ARG A 177 -5.50 -0.60 -3.41
CA ARG A 177 -6.63 0.30 -3.65
C ARG A 177 -6.68 0.76 -5.10
N LEU A 178 -5.54 1.17 -5.67
CA LEU A 178 -5.45 1.60 -7.06
C LEU A 178 -5.72 0.45 -8.05
N LEU A 179 -5.31 -0.77 -7.71
CA LEU A 179 -5.69 -1.99 -8.45
C LEU A 179 -7.20 -2.17 -8.49
N PHE A 180 -7.87 -2.04 -7.34
CA PHE A 180 -9.33 -2.14 -7.27
C PHE A 180 -10.03 -1.10 -8.13
N PHE A 181 -9.46 0.10 -8.24
CA PHE A 181 -9.98 1.19 -9.08
C PHE A 181 -9.54 1.10 -10.56
N GLY A 182 -8.72 0.12 -10.95
CA GLY A 182 -8.24 -0.03 -12.32
C GLY A 182 -7.23 1.04 -12.78
N ILE A 183 -6.56 1.73 -11.84
CA ILE A 183 -5.61 2.83 -12.11
C ILE A 183 -4.25 2.62 -11.45
N ALA A 184 -3.78 1.38 -11.34
CA ALA A 184 -2.51 1.04 -10.69
C ALA A 184 -1.28 1.08 -11.61
N ASP A 185 -1.44 1.38 -12.88
CA ASP A 185 -0.39 1.38 -13.92
C ASP A 185 0.76 2.37 -13.64
N GLU A 186 0.51 3.47 -12.90
CA GLU A 186 1.55 4.43 -12.51
C GLU A 186 2.39 3.98 -11.30
N VAL A 187 1.95 2.94 -10.61
CA VAL A 187 2.57 2.52 -9.34
C VAL A 187 3.07 1.08 -9.37
N LEU A 188 2.71 0.30 -10.39
CA LEU A 188 3.15 -1.07 -10.60
C LEU A 188 3.96 -1.20 -11.88
N HIS A 189 4.92 -2.13 -11.89
CA HIS A 189 5.57 -2.52 -13.12
C HIS A 189 4.55 -3.14 -14.09
N PRO A 190 4.60 -2.88 -15.41
CA PRO A 190 3.62 -3.42 -16.36
C PRO A 190 3.44 -4.94 -16.27
N ASP A 191 4.52 -5.71 -16.16
CA ASP A 191 4.46 -7.16 -16.05
C ASP A 191 3.84 -7.63 -14.74
N VAL A 192 4.01 -6.88 -13.64
CA VAL A 192 3.35 -7.14 -12.36
C VAL A 192 1.84 -6.93 -12.52
N LEU A 193 1.43 -5.83 -13.15
CA LEU A 193 0.02 -5.54 -13.41
C LEU A 193 -0.60 -6.61 -14.30
N ALA A 194 0.05 -6.97 -15.40
CA ALA A 194 -0.41 -8.01 -16.32
C ALA A 194 -0.60 -9.37 -15.63
N MET A 195 0.33 -9.79 -14.75
CA MET A 195 0.17 -11.01 -13.97
C MET A 195 -0.99 -10.93 -13.00
N ILE A 196 -1.15 -9.80 -12.30
CA ILE A 196 -2.24 -9.57 -11.35
C ILE A 196 -3.61 -9.68 -12.06
N GLU A 197 -3.75 -9.08 -13.23
CA GLU A 197 -4.98 -9.11 -14.04
C GLU A 197 -5.27 -10.51 -14.57
N ARG A 198 -4.27 -11.17 -15.16
CA ARG A 198 -4.40 -12.52 -15.69
C ARG A 198 -4.83 -13.54 -14.64
N GLU A 199 -4.26 -13.46 -13.44
CA GLU A 199 -4.50 -14.41 -12.35
C GLU A 199 -5.56 -13.92 -11.36
N ARG A 200 -6.19 -12.75 -11.64
CA ARG A 200 -7.23 -12.14 -10.80
C ARG A 200 -6.83 -11.98 -9.33
N LEU A 201 -5.57 -11.63 -9.10
CA LEU A 201 -5.05 -11.43 -7.76
C LEU A 201 -5.63 -10.15 -7.13
N TYR A 202 -5.61 -10.08 -5.81
CA TYR A 202 -6.06 -8.91 -5.03
C TYR A 202 -7.52 -8.50 -5.30
N GLY A 203 -8.34 -9.43 -5.76
CA GLY A 203 -9.74 -9.16 -6.08
C GLY A 203 -9.98 -8.45 -7.43
N VAL A 204 -8.95 -8.28 -8.26
CA VAL A 204 -9.11 -7.71 -9.61
C VAL A 204 -10.03 -8.60 -10.46
N GLY A 205 -11.04 -7.98 -11.10
CA GLY A 205 -12.05 -8.70 -11.88
C GLY A 205 -12.99 -9.57 -11.03
N GLY A 206 -13.08 -9.33 -9.72
CA GLY A 206 -14.01 -10.01 -8.82
C GLY A 206 -15.47 -9.64 -9.13
N ALA A 207 -16.39 -10.58 -8.84
CA ALA A 207 -17.84 -10.36 -8.96
C ALA A 207 -18.35 -9.59 -7.74
N TYR A 208 -18.32 -8.27 -7.80
CA TYR A 208 -18.80 -7.40 -6.73
C TYR A 208 -20.27 -6.96 -6.90
N HIS A 209 -20.88 -7.26 -8.05
CA HIS A 209 -22.27 -7.01 -8.31
C HIS A 209 -23.15 -7.85 -7.35
N ALA A 210 -24.20 -7.24 -6.83
CA ALA A 210 -25.18 -7.90 -5.95
C ALA A 210 -24.58 -8.52 -4.67
N LEU A 211 -23.47 -7.99 -4.15
CA LEU A 211 -22.96 -8.42 -2.85
C LEU A 211 -24.01 -8.20 -1.75
N PRO A 212 -24.15 -9.15 -0.80
CA PRO A 212 -24.85 -8.88 0.44
C PRO A 212 -24.28 -7.63 1.12
N PHE A 213 -25.12 -6.83 1.79
CA PHE A 213 -24.68 -5.56 2.37
C PHE A 213 -23.50 -5.70 3.34
N ALA A 214 -23.45 -6.77 4.12
CA ALA A 214 -22.32 -7.03 5.03
C ALA A 214 -20.99 -7.15 4.30
N ASP A 215 -20.96 -7.82 3.15
CA ASP A 215 -19.75 -7.98 2.32
C ASP A 215 -19.42 -6.69 1.59
N LEU A 216 -20.40 -5.99 1.01
CA LEU A 216 -20.23 -4.68 0.40
C LEU A 216 -19.62 -3.70 1.41
N ARG A 217 -20.15 -3.65 2.64
CA ARG A 217 -19.62 -2.81 3.72
C ARG A 217 -18.18 -3.14 4.03
N ARG A 218 -17.82 -4.43 4.16
CA ARG A 218 -16.46 -4.88 4.42
C ARG A 218 -15.50 -4.43 3.32
N VAL A 219 -15.86 -4.64 2.06
CA VAL A 219 -15.07 -4.22 0.90
C VAL A 219 -14.93 -2.69 0.87
N SER A 220 -16.03 -1.94 0.95
CA SER A 220 -16.01 -0.49 0.95
C SER A 220 -15.12 0.09 2.05
N LEU A 221 -15.28 -0.38 3.30
CA LEU A 221 -14.45 0.09 4.42
C LEU A 221 -12.95 -0.24 4.23
N SER A 222 -12.61 -1.32 3.54
CA SER A 222 -11.21 -1.65 3.22
C SER A 222 -10.58 -0.64 2.25
N LEU A 223 -11.37 -0.01 1.39
CA LEU A 223 -10.94 0.99 0.42
C LEU A 223 -10.81 2.40 1.01
N HIS A 224 -11.46 2.66 2.16
CA HIS A 224 -11.32 3.93 2.87
C HIS A 224 -10.00 4.03 3.64
N LYS A 225 -9.47 5.26 3.77
CA LYS A 225 -8.41 5.53 4.75
C LYS A 225 -8.96 5.28 6.16
N GLU A 226 -8.18 4.73 7.06
CA GLU A 226 -8.59 4.33 8.41
C GLU A 226 -9.41 5.41 9.13
N LYS A 227 -8.91 6.65 9.13
CA LYS A 227 -9.57 7.80 9.76
C LYS A 227 -10.95 8.15 9.19
N ARG A 228 -11.33 7.62 8.01
CA ARG A 228 -12.64 7.85 7.37
C ARG A 228 -13.62 6.71 7.52
N ARG A 229 -13.19 5.54 8.01
CA ARG A 229 -14.05 4.36 8.13
C ARG A 229 -15.24 4.61 9.05
N ALA A 230 -15.00 5.23 10.22
CA ALA A 230 -16.06 5.59 11.15
C ALA A 230 -17.07 6.59 10.53
N HIS A 231 -16.58 7.56 9.75
CA HIS A 231 -17.45 8.49 9.03
C HIS A 231 -18.33 7.77 8.00
N ALA A 232 -17.76 6.93 7.14
CA ALA A 232 -18.52 6.19 6.12
C ALA A 232 -19.60 5.29 6.76
N GLN A 233 -19.26 4.63 7.87
CA GLN A 233 -20.22 3.84 8.63
C GLN A 233 -21.35 4.71 9.21
N GLY A 234 -21.01 5.83 9.85
CA GLY A 234 -22.01 6.73 10.44
C GLY A 234 -22.96 7.35 9.42
N VAL A 235 -22.45 7.65 8.20
CA VAL A 235 -23.32 8.12 7.11
C VAL A 235 -24.28 7.02 6.64
N SER A 236 -23.81 5.79 6.50
CA SER A 236 -24.65 4.65 6.17
C SER A 236 -25.75 4.43 7.20
N ASP A 237 -25.40 4.42 8.49
CA ASP A 237 -26.36 4.22 9.59
C ASP A 237 -27.40 5.37 9.65
N THR A 238 -26.96 6.61 9.43
CA THR A 238 -27.86 7.78 9.37
C THR A 238 -28.80 7.71 8.16
N ALA A 239 -28.29 7.29 7.00
CA ALA A 239 -29.11 7.12 5.80
C ALA A 239 -30.24 6.12 6.02
N VAL A 240 -29.96 5.00 6.69
CA VAL A 240 -30.99 4.00 7.07
C VAL A 240 -32.06 4.60 7.99
N LEU A 241 -31.65 5.37 9.01
CA LEU A 241 -32.61 6.05 9.92
C LEU A 241 -33.53 7.02 9.19
N LEU A 242 -32.97 7.77 8.22
CA LEU A 242 -33.73 8.71 7.41
C LEU A 242 -34.67 7.97 6.42
N ALA A 243 -34.19 6.91 5.76
CA ALA A 243 -35.00 6.08 4.89
C ALA A 243 -36.21 5.52 5.63
N LYS A 244 -36.02 4.94 6.80
CA LYS A 244 -37.09 4.46 7.67
C LYS A 244 -38.08 5.55 8.05
N LYS A 245 -37.61 6.75 8.37
CA LYS A 245 -38.44 7.89 8.75
C LYS A 245 -39.31 8.39 7.59
N TYR A 246 -38.77 8.38 6.37
CA TYR A 246 -39.43 8.98 5.20
C TYR A 246 -40.02 7.95 4.23
N GLY A 247 -39.96 6.65 4.54
CA GLY A 247 -40.55 5.58 3.74
C GLY A 247 -39.76 5.24 2.48
N ALA A 248 -38.45 5.49 2.45
CA ALA A 248 -37.54 5.06 1.38
C ALA A 248 -36.96 3.65 1.69
N ASP A 249 -36.31 3.03 0.70
CA ASP A 249 -35.66 1.73 0.89
C ASP A 249 -34.44 1.84 1.83
N GLU A 250 -34.48 1.08 2.92
CA GLU A 250 -33.40 1.08 3.93
C GLU A 250 -32.11 0.43 3.40
N THR A 251 -32.23 -0.56 2.50
CA THR A 251 -31.08 -1.28 1.93
C THR A 251 -30.32 -0.38 0.95
N ASP A 252 -31.03 0.30 0.09
CA ASP A 252 -30.42 1.22 -0.89
C ASP A 252 -29.82 2.44 -0.20
N ALA A 253 -30.49 2.96 0.82
CA ALA A 253 -29.94 4.03 1.66
C ALA A 253 -28.64 3.59 2.36
N ALA A 254 -28.58 2.37 2.89
CA ALA A 254 -27.38 1.82 3.51
C ALA A 254 -26.25 1.69 2.49
N ARG A 255 -26.54 1.18 1.27
CA ARG A 255 -25.59 1.02 0.16
C ARG A 255 -25.06 2.38 -0.32
N ALA A 256 -25.93 3.34 -0.57
CA ALA A 256 -25.54 4.70 -0.95
C ALA A 256 -24.65 5.32 0.14
N GLY A 257 -25.05 5.23 1.39
CA GLY A 257 -24.29 5.81 2.50
C GLY A 257 -22.90 5.22 2.67
N ILE A 258 -22.70 3.90 2.50
CA ILE A 258 -21.38 3.27 2.65
C ILE A 258 -20.45 3.52 1.44
N LEU A 259 -20.99 3.85 0.29
CA LEU A 259 -20.25 4.10 -0.96
C LEU A 259 -19.95 5.57 -1.25
N HIS A 260 -20.64 6.53 -0.59
CA HIS A 260 -20.64 7.95 -0.97
C HIS A 260 -19.26 8.60 -1.09
N ASP A 261 -18.31 8.23 -0.27
CA ASP A 261 -16.97 8.82 -0.21
C ASP A 261 -15.86 7.84 -0.64
N ILE A 262 -16.20 6.74 -1.33
CA ILE A 262 -15.28 5.63 -1.60
C ILE A 262 -14.04 6.05 -2.39
N THR A 263 -14.15 7.03 -3.28
CA THR A 263 -13.04 7.57 -4.07
C THR A 263 -12.43 8.85 -3.48
N LYS A 264 -12.98 9.42 -2.40
CA LYS A 264 -12.56 10.71 -1.83
C LYS A 264 -11.12 10.76 -1.32
N ALA A 265 -10.54 9.58 -1.05
CA ALA A 265 -9.17 9.47 -0.58
C ALA A 265 -8.12 9.57 -1.70
N LEU A 266 -8.55 9.56 -2.96
CA LEU A 266 -7.69 9.66 -4.13
C LEU A 266 -7.13 11.08 -4.30
N SER A 267 -5.92 11.16 -4.87
CA SER A 267 -5.31 12.45 -5.23
C SER A 267 -6.05 13.11 -6.39
N PRO A 268 -5.84 14.42 -6.63
CA PRO A 268 -6.40 15.10 -7.79
C PRO A 268 -6.14 14.39 -9.12
N ALA A 269 -4.91 13.99 -9.38
CA ALA A 269 -4.53 13.28 -10.60
C ALA A 269 -5.24 11.91 -10.73
N GLN A 270 -5.35 11.17 -9.62
CA GLN A 270 -6.07 9.89 -9.59
C GLN A 270 -7.58 10.06 -9.84
N GLN A 271 -8.19 11.13 -9.32
CA GLN A 271 -9.59 11.47 -9.60
C GLN A 271 -9.81 11.77 -11.08
N GLN A 272 -8.94 12.61 -11.68
CA GLN A 272 -8.99 12.94 -13.10
C GLN A 272 -8.82 11.67 -13.95
N LYS A 273 -7.90 10.78 -13.59
CA LYS A 273 -7.70 9.51 -14.28
C LYS A 273 -8.95 8.61 -14.26
N LEU A 274 -9.70 8.57 -13.17
CA LEU A 274 -10.97 7.86 -13.11
C LEU A 274 -12.05 8.52 -13.99
N VAL A 275 -12.09 9.85 -14.06
CA VAL A 275 -12.97 10.58 -14.97
C VAL A 275 -12.70 10.18 -16.42
N ASP A 276 -11.42 10.15 -16.81
CA ASP A 276 -11.01 9.79 -18.17
C ASP A 276 -11.27 8.30 -18.45
N HIS A 277 -11.00 7.42 -17.50
CA HIS A 277 -11.24 5.98 -17.60
C HIS A 277 -12.72 5.65 -17.88
N TRP A 278 -13.63 6.25 -17.12
CA TRP A 278 -15.08 6.06 -17.28
C TRP A 278 -15.73 7.06 -18.24
N LYS A 279 -14.96 7.97 -18.84
CA LYS A 279 -15.47 9.03 -19.74
C LYS A 279 -16.63 9.80 -19.13
N LEU A 280 -16.47 10.19 -17.84
CA LEU A 280 -17.55 10.83 -17.10
C LEU A 280 -17.82 12.24 -17.62
N PRO A 281 -19.10 12.64 -17.71
CA PRO A 281 -19.47 14.00 -18.10
C PRO A 281 -19.15 14.97 -16.95
N VAL A 282 -18.06 15.72 -17.09
CA VAL A 282 -17.63 16.75 -16.14
C VAL A 282 -17.39 18.07 -16.88
N SER A 283 -17.72 19.18 -16.25
CA SER A 283 -17.38 20.49 -16.77
C SER A 283 -15.87 20.77 -16.62
N PRO A 284 -15.29 21.69 -17.41
CA PRO A 284 -13.90 22.10 -17.24
C PRO A 284 -13.59 22.63 -15.82
N PHE A 285 -14.56 23.27 -15.18
CA PHE A 285 -14.46 23.75 -13.80
C PHE A 285 -14.35 22.59 -12.80
N GLU A 286 -15.22 21.58 -12.90
CA GLU A 286 -15.17 20.39 -12.03
C GLU A 286 -13.87 19.64 -12.23
N TYR A 287 -13.42 19.46 -13.49
CA TYR A 287 -12.17 18.77 -13.80
C TYR A 287 -10.95 19.47 -13.17
N ALA A 288 -10.93 20.81 -13.19
CA ALA A 288 -9.90 21.59 -12.52
C ALA A 288 -10.01 21.55 -10.99
N GLN A 289 -11.22 21.36 -10.45
CA GLN A 289 -11.51 21.27 -9.01
C GLN A 289 -11.68 19.80 -8.58
N ALA A 290 -10.61 19.03 -8.62
CA ALA A 290 -10.64 17.58 -8.40
C ALA A 290 -11.35 17.11 -7.10
N LYS A 291 -11.49 18.01 -6.11
CA LYS A 291 -12.27 17.71 -4.89
C LYS A 291 -13.76 17.49 -5.18
N LEU A 292 -14.29 18.01 -6.29
CA LEU A 292 -15.68 17.82 -6.70
C LEU A 292 -15.90 16.49 -7.43
N LEU A 293 -14.84 15.89 -7.97
CA LEU A 293 -14.93 14.69 -8.80
C LEU A 293 -15.31 13.44 -8.02
N HIS A 294 -15.05 13.40 -6.70
CA HIS A 294 -15.27 12.16 -5.92
C HIS A 294 -16.74 11.69 -5.91
N ALA A 295 -17.70 12.59 -6.06
CA ALA A 295 -19.11 12.24 -6.19
C ALA A 295 -19.36 11.43 -7.47
N LYS A 296 -18.95 11.97 -8.62
CA LYS A 296 -19.13 11.35 -9.93
C LYS A 296 -18.31 10.08 -10.09
N THR A 297 -17.05 10.08 -9.65
CA THR A 297 -16.19 8.88 -9.69
C THR A 297 -16.65 7.80 -8.71
N GLY A 298 -17.16 8.18 -7.53
CA GLY A 298 -17.77 7.26 -6.56
C GLY A 298 -19.06 6.65 -7.08
N ALA A 299 -19.92 7.44 -7.70
CA ALA A 299 -21.15 6.98 -8.33
C ALA A 299 -20.87 6.02 -9.50
N ALA A 300 -19.90 6.34 -10.37
CA ALA A 300 -19.49 5.45 -11.46
C ALA A 300 -18.96 4.11 -10.92
N LEU A 301 -18.11 4.14 -9.89
CA LEU A 301 -17.63 2.93 -9.23
C LEU A 301 -18.78 2.11 -8.61
N ALA A 302 -19.72 2.78 -7.96
CA ALA A 302 -20.89 2.12 -7.36
C ALA A 302 -21.71 1.37 -8.41
N ARG A 303 -21.96 2.00 -9.58
CA ARG A 303 -22.69 1.40 -10.67
C ARG A 303 -21.90 0.28 -11.36
N ASP A 304 -20.69 0.56 -11.81
CA ASP A 304 -19.94 -0.33 -12.71
C ASP A 304 -19.26 -1.49 -11.98
N VAL A 305 -18.88 -1.30 -10.71
CA VAL A 305 -18.21 -2.33 -9.92
C VAL A 305 -19.16 -3.02 -8.95
N PHE A 306 -20.02 -2.27 -8.26
CA PHE A 306 -20.91 -2.83 -7.23
C PHE A 306 -22.34 -3.09 -7.69
N GLY A 307 -22.67 -2.77 -8.94
CA GLY A 307 -24.00 -3.00 -9.53
C GLY A 307 -25.09 -2.15 -8.89
N ALA A 308 -24.73 -0.94 -8.43
CA ALA A 308 -25.73 0.01 -7.92
C ALA A 308 -26.66 0.45 -9.06
N ASP A 309 -27.95 0.54 -8.75
CA ASP A 309 -28.96 1.02 -9.68
C ASP A 309 -28.91 2.55 -9.86
N ASP A 310 -29.81 3.07 -10.70
CA ASP A 310 -29.86 4.49 -11.00
C ASP A 310 -30.26 5.34 -9.79
N GLU A 311 -31.05 4.82 -8.85
CA GLU A 311 -31.44 5.56 -7.65
C GLU A 311 -30.23 5.76 -6.71
N ILE A 312 -29.46 4.71 -6.44
CA ILE A 312 -28.23 4.80 -5.68
C ILE A 312 -27.21 5.70 -6.43
N TYR A 313 -27.05 5.52 -7.74
CA TYR A 313 -26.14 6.31 -8.57
C TYR A 313 -26.44 7.81 -8.48
N LEU A 314 -27.69 8.21 -8.68
CA LEU A 314 -28.12 9.61 -8.59
C LEU A 314 -28.00 10.18 -7.17
N SER A 315 -28.33 9.40 -6.15
CA SER A 315 -28.13 9.79 -4.75
C SER A 315 -26.67 10.14 -4.46
N LEU A 316 -25.71 9.34 -4.96
CA LEU A 316 -24.28 9.57 -4.74
C LEU A 316 -23.80 10.87 -5.39
N ILE A 317 -24.30 11.22 -6.57
CA ILE A 317 -23.98 12.48 -7.25
C ILE A 317 -24.54 13.67 -6.44
N HIS A 318 -25.80 13.61 -6.00
CA HIS A 318 -26.47 14.72 -5.34
C HIS A 318 -26.04 14.94 -3.88
N ILE A 319 -25.71 13.89 -3.12
CA ILE A 319 -25.21 14.00 -1.72
C ILE A 319 -23.93 14.82 -1.66
N SER A 320 -23.13 14.80 -2.71
CA SER A 320 -21.82 15.43 -2.74
C SER A 320 -21.77 16.78 -3.45
N GLU A 321 -22.86 17.18 -4.10
CA GLU A 321 -22.95 18.52 -4.67
C GLU A 321 -23.14 19.55 -3.55
N PRO A 322 -22.34 20.64 -3.52
CA PRO A 322 -22.65 21.75 -2.62
C PRO A 322 -24.03 22.27 -3.05
N THR A 323 -25.00 22.23 -2.13
CA THR A 323 -26.31 22.85 -2.31
C THR A 323 -26.07 24.26 -2.83
N ARG A 324 -26.40 24.50 -4.11
CA ARG A 324 -26.53 25.86 -4.60
C ARG A 324 -27.72 26.44 -3.84
N HIS A 325 -27.44 27.26 -2.87
CA HIS A 325 -28.46 28.14 -2.33
C HIS A 325 -28.94 29.01 -3.50
N LEU A 326 -30.13 28.72 -3.98
CA LEU A 326 -30.92 29.60 -4.82
C LEU A 326 -31.28 30.86 -4.01
#